data_185a79a7506f9f5e46b035141e934275
#
_entry.id   185a79a7506f9f5e46b035141e934275
#
_cell.length_a   1.000
_cell.length_b   1.000
_cell.length_c   1.000
_cell.angle_alpha   90.00
_cell.angle_beta   90.00
_cell.angle_gamma   90.00
#
_symmetry.space_group_name_H-M   'P 1'
#
loop_
_entity.id
_entity.type
_entity.pdbx_description
1 polymer ?
#
loop_
_entity_poly.entity_id
_entity_poly.type
_entity_poly.pdbx_seq_one_letter_code
_entity_poly.pdbx_strand_id
1 'polypeptide(L)'
;MRSVESPPPPSGHRWWRGPWTAHRLIAASGVLLAFGGASLGFATVMHPSGAHPPVVADLADPSYAFWHVASAIGLAAIGASLAGVIAYQVRATGTASIVEVVGYPLAAAGAAAQAGINFADGLTLGAVAQVVPKVFDLNGELHGAPQLAPASALAATAFALGLVALSSAGLFRGVLPRGPLLAIMIGGLMYGVPVQPASPLPWWVVEMGGVAIGAASVILGRWIWQGGPRPSRLPPLPRERPTTDI
;
A
#
# COMPACT_ATOMS: atom_id res chain seq x y z
N MET A 1 30.92 17.62 -43.39
CA MET A 1 30.52 16.96 -42.12
C MET A 1 29.83 18.01 -41.25
N ARG A 2 28.50 17.91 -41.08
CA ARG A 2 27.78 18.80 -40.17
C ARG A 2 27.79 18.12 -38.82
N SER A 3 28.33 18.80 -37.80
CA SER A 3 28.27 18.38 -36.42
C SER A 3 26.80 18.37 -35.95
N VAL A 4 26.27 17.20 -35.60
CA VAL A 4 24.97 17.07 -34.99
C VAL A 4 25.12 17.51 -33.53
N GLU A 5 24.73 18.76 -33.23
CA GLU A 5 24.63 19.23 -31.86
C GLU A 5 23.60 18.42 -31.11
N SER A 6 24.02 17.80 -30.01
CA SER A 6 23.11 17.11 -29.09
C SER A 6 22.17 18.13 -28.45
N PRO A 7 20.84 17.87 -28.39
CA PRO A 7 19.91 18.78 -27.72
C PRO A 7 20.30 18.95 -26.25
N PRO A 8 20.20 20.17 -25.70
CA PRO A 8 20.52 20.46 -24.31
C PRO A 8 19.64 19.61 -23.37
N PRO A 9 20.18 19.19 -22.21
CA PRO A 9 19.41 18.43 -21.23
C PRO A 9 18.21 19.27 -20.76
N PRO A 10 17.04 18.65 -20.55
CA PRO A 10 15.87 19.37 -20.12
C PRO A 10 16.12 20.02 -18.76
N SER A 11 16.00 21.35 -18.70
CA SER A 11 16.16 22.15 -17.49
C SER A 11 15.21 21.67 -16.38
N GLY A 12 15.77 21.36 -15.20
CA GLY A 12 15.13 20.63 -14.09
C GLY A 12 13.93 21.25 -13.37
N HIS A 13 13.28 22.29 -13.87
CA HIS A 13 12.23 23.02 -13.14
C HIS A 13 10.85 23.10 -13.82
N ARG A 14 10.57 22.27 -14.86
CA ARG A 14 9.27 22.27 -15.56
C ARG A 14 8.33 21.12 -15.25
N TRP A 15 8.52 20.39 -14.16
CA TRP A 15 7.71 19.20 -13.83
C TRP A 15 6.22 19.46 -13.61
N TRP A 16 5.82 20.70 -13.27
CA TRP A 16 4.47 21.01 -12.78
C TRP A 16 3.57 21.75 -13.80
N ARG A 17 4.07 22.12 -14.98
CA ARG A 17 3.34 23.00 -15.93
C ARG A 17 2.91 22.31 -17.24
N GLY A 18 2.56 21.05 -17.24
CA GLY A 18 2.07 20.38 -18.45
C GLY A 18 1.00 19.35 -18.13
N PRO A 19 0.26 18.83 -19.14
CA PRO A 19 -0.72 17.80 -18.93
C PRO A 19 -0.09 16.57 -18.28
N TRP A 20 -0.85 15.92 -17.41
CA TRP A 20 -0.42 14.68 -16.75
C TRP A 20 -0.19 13.59 -17.79
N THR A 21 1.04 13.16 -17.94
CA THR A 21 1.40 11.99 -18.77
C THR A 21 1.37 10.73 -17.91
N ALA A 22 1.25 9.56 -18.57
CA ALA A 22 1.32 8.26 -17.87
C ALA A 22 2.59 8.13 -16.99
N HIS A 23 3.71 8.68 -17.45
CA HIS A 23 4.95 8.68 -16.66
C HIS A 23 4.83 9.49 -15.37
N ARG A 24 4.20 10.66 -15.40
CA ARG A 24 3.98 11.49 -14.20
C ARG A 24 3.02 10.84 -13.23
N LEU A 25 1.97 10.19 -13.73
CA LEU A 25 1.03 9.44 -12.89
C LEU A 25 1.72 8.27 -12.17
N ILE A 26 2.55 7.51 -12.89
CA ILE A 26 3.34 6.42 -12.29
C ILE A 26 4.31 6.99 -11.24
N ALA A 27 5.03 8.06 -11.53
CA ALA A 27 5.94 8.69 -10.57
C ALA A 27 5.19 9.22 -9.33
N ALA A 28 4.05 9.88 -9.51
CA ALA A 28 3.20 10.35 -8.41
C ALA A 28 2.69 9.18 -7.54
N SER A 29 2.32 8.06 -8.17
CA SER A 29 1.95 6.85 -7.43
C SER A 29 3.11 6.27 -6.62
N GLY A 30 4.35 6.37 -7.13
CA GLY A 30 5.55 6.01 -6.36
C GLY A 30 5.73 6.87 -5.11
N VAL A 31 5.54 8.20 -5.23
CA VAL A 31 5.58 9.12 -4.08
C VAL A 31 4.47 8.80 -3.08
N LEU A 32 3.25 8.56 -3.58
CA LEU A 32 2.10 8.23 -2.74
C LEU A 32 2.29 6.89 -2.01
N LEU A 33 2.87 5.89 -2.68
CA LEU A 33 3.22 4.61 -2.08
C LEU A 33 4.26 4.78 -0.96
N ALA A 34 5.30 5.57 -1.19
CA ALA A 34 6.33 5.84 -0.20
C ALA A 34 5.76 6.60 1.01
N PHE A 35 4.94 7.61 0.77
CA PHE A 35 4.26 8.35 1.83
C PHE A 35 3.33 7.44 2.65
N GLY A 36 2.49 6.66 1.98
CA GLY A 36 1.57 5.72 2.63
C GLY A 36 2.31 4.67 3.45
N GLY A 37 3.42 4.14 2.90
CA GLY A 37 4.29 3.21 3.63
C GLY A 37 4.93 3.84 4.86
N ALA A 38 5.44 5.06 4.77
CA ALA A 38 6.02 5.78 5.90
C ALA A 38 4.97 6.03 6.99
N SER A 39 3.76 6.47 6.61
CA SER A 39 2.65 6.74 7.53
C SER A 39 2.20 5.46 8.25
N LEU A 40 1.98 4.36 7.50
CA LEU A 40 1.58 3.08 8.09
C LEU A 40 2.67 2.52 9.01
N GLY A 41 3.91 2.45 8.55
CA GLY A 41 5.02 1.92 9.34
C GLY A 41 5.27 2.71 10.61
N PHE A 42 5.23 4.05 10.53
CA PHE A 42 5.37 4.93 11.68
C PHE A 42 4.22 4.74 12.67
N ALA A 43 2.98 4.77 12.20
CA ALA A 43 1.81 4.55 13.04
C ALA A 43 1.87 3.20 13.76
N THR A 44 2.30 2.15 13.07
CA THR A 44 2.42 0.80 13.64
C THR A 44 3.50 0.73 14.74
N VAL A 45 4.66 1.35 14.52
CA VAL A 45 5.76 1.37 15.52
C VAL A 45 5.38 2.14 16.76
N MET A 46 4.63 3.22 16.59
CA MET A 46 4.27 4.14 17.66
C MET A 46 2.92 3.82 18.31
N HIS A 47 2.21 2.83 17.78
CA HIS A 47 0.95 2.37 18.37
C HIS A 47 1.21 1.85 19.78
N PRO A 48 0.44 2.30 20.81
CA PRO A 48 0.59 1.78 22.16
C PRO A 48 0.22 0.31 22.20
N SER A 49 1.22 -0.55 22.17
CA SER A 49 1.11 -2.01 22.02
C SER A 49 0.83 -2.76 23.32
N GLY A 50 0.45 -2.05 24.36
CA GLY A 50 0.41 -2.60 25.73
C GLY A 50 -0.68 -3.64 25.98
N ALA A 51 -1.83 -3.53 25.36
CA ALA A 51 -2.93 -4.46 25.60
C ALA A 51 -3.79 -4.62 24.32
N HIS A 52 -3.91 -5.82 23.84
CA HIS A 52 -4.95 -6.15 22.88
C HIS A 52 -5.79 -7.30 23.44
N PRO A 53 -7.11 -7.10 23.53
CA PRO A 53 -7.88 -5.90 23.13
C PRO A 53 -7.55 -4.68 24.00
N PRO A 54 -7.60 -3.43 23.44
CA PRO A 54 -7.35 -2.21 24.19
C PRO A 54 -8.40 -2.05 25.28
N VAL A 55 -7.98 -1.67 26.48
CA VAL A 55 -8.93 -1.31 27.53
C VAL A 55 -9.50 0.09 27.25
N VAL A 56 -10.67 0.43 27.85
CA VAL A 56 -11.36 1.70 27.63
C VAL A 56 -10.44 2.92 27.88
N ALA A 57 -9.52 2.83 28.82
CA ALA A 57 -8.55 3.88 29.09
C ALA A 57 -7.61 4.14 27.90
N ASP A 58 -7.19 3.09 27.19
CA ASP A 58 -6.33 3.22 26.01
C ASP A 58 -7.08 3.88 24.86
N LEU A 59 -8.36 3.53 24.67
CA LEU A 59 -9.23 4.15 23.65
C LEU A 59 -9.41 5.65 23.91
N ALA A 60 -9.47 6.06 25.18
CA ALA A 60 -9.65 7.45 25.59
C ALA A 60 -8.36 8.29 25.47
N ASP A 61 -7.20 7.66 25.26
CA ASP A 61 -5.93 8.38 25.09
C ASP A 61 -5.90 9.12 23.74
N PRO A 62 -5.59 10.42 23.70
CA PRO A 62 -5.49 11.17 22.45
C PRO A 62 -4.49 10.58 21.45
N SER A 63 -3.44 9.91 21.92
CA SER A 63 -2.46 9.26 21.06
C SER A 63 -3.07 8.10 20.27
N TYR A 64 -4.06 7.38 20.81
CA TYR A 64 -4.79 6.32 20.15
C TYR A 64 -5.44 6.84 18.85
N ALA A 65 -6.17 7.94 18.92
CA ALA A 65 -6.80 8.57 17.76
C ALA A 65 -5.77 8.95 16.70
N PHE A 66 -4.65 9.54 17.11
CA PHE A 66 -3.59 9.97 16.20
C PHE A 66 -2.99 8.80 15.39
N TRP A 67 -2.66 7.70 16.05
CA TRP A 67 -2.04 6.54 15.39
C TRP A 67 -3.00 5.82 14.45
N HIS A 68 -4.26 5.72 14.83
CA HIS A 68 -5.30 5.13 13.97
C HIS A 68 -5.57 5.97 12.71
N VAL A 69 -5.63 7.29 12.86
CA VAL A 69 -5.77 8.20 11.71
C VAL A 69 -4.54 8.16 10.81
N ALA A 70 -3.33 8.11 11.37
CA ALA A 70 -2.11 7.97 10.59
C ALA A 70 -2.05 6.64 9.84
N SER A 71 -2.48 5.53 10.47
CA SER A 71 -2.66 4.22 9.82
C SER A 71 -3.67 4.28 8.68
N ALA A 72 -4.82 4.90 8.92
CA ALA A 72 -5.87 5.05 7.90
C ALA A 72 -5.37 5.82 6.67
N ILE A 73 -4.66 6.93 6.87
CA ILE A 73 -4.03 7.70 5.79
C ILE A 73 -3.00 6.84 5.04
N GLY A 74 -2.18 6.09 5.78
CA GLY A 74 -1.18 5.20 5.21
C GLY A 74 -1.80 4.14 4.30
N LEU A 75 -2.82 3.44 4.80
CA LEU A 75 -3.54 2.40 4.04
C LEU A 75 -4.24 2.97 2.81
N ALA A 76 -4.94 4.11 2.94
CA ALA A 76 -5.60 4.76 1.82
C ALA A 76 -4.60 5.18 0.74
N ALA A 77 -3.45 5.74 1.11
CA ALA A 77 -2.41 6.13 0.19
C ALA A 77 -1.76 4.92 -0.52
N ILE A 78 -1.50 3.83 0.21
CA ILE A 78 -1.03 2.57 -0.37
C ILE A 78 -2.06 2.06 -1.39
N GLY A 79 -3.33 1.91 -1.00
CA GLY A 79 -4.39 1.42 -1.88
C GLY A 79 -4.52 2.24 -3.16
N ALA A 80 -4.53 3.56 -3.05
CA ALA A 80 -4.62 4.48 -4.20
C ALA A 80 -3.39 4.40 -5.12
N SER A 81 -2.20 4.09 -4.57
CA SER A 81 -0.95 4.01 -5.34
C SER A 81 -0.83 2.73 -6.18
N LEU A 82 -1.55 1.66 -5.83
CA LEU A 82 -1.41 0.34 -6.47
C LEU A 82 -1.71 0.35 -7.97
N ALA A 83 -2.63 1.21 -8.42
CA ALA A 83 -2.89 1.40 -9.85
C ALA A 83 -1.63 1.84 -10.62
N GLY A 84 -0.84 2.73 -10.04
CA GLY A 84 0.44 3.17 -10.62
C GLY A 84 1.51 2.08 -10.61
N VAL A 85 1.52 1.23 -9.59
CA VAL A 85 2.43 0.05 -9.53
C VAL A 85 2.14 -0.89 -10.68
N ILE A 86 0.85 -1.20 -10.93
CA ILE A 86 0.43 -2.04 -12.05
C ILE A 86 0.73 -1.35 -13.38
N ALA A 87 0.40 -0.07 -13.52
CA ALA A 87 0.71 0.68 -14.74
C ALA A 87 2.22 0.67 -15.04
N TYR A 88 3.07 0.74 -14.02
CA TYR A 88 4.51 0.59 -14.17
C TYR A 88 4.88 -0.80 -14.72
N GLN A 89 4.33 -1.88 -14.15
CA GLN A 89 4.58 -3.25 -14.59
C GLN A 89 4.09 -3.49 -16.02
N VAL A 90 2.85 -3.07 -16.33
CA VAL A 90 2.27 -3.18 -17.67
C VAL A 90 3.09 -2.42 -18.70
N ARG A 91 3.57 -1.21 -18.36
CA ARG A 91 4.44 -0.44 -19.25
C ARG A 91 5.77 -1.16 -19.52
N ALA A 92 6.31 -1.85 -18.53
CA ALA A 92 7.58 -2.57 -18.66
C ALA A 92 7.46 -3.90 -19.42
N THR A 93 6.31 -4.56 -19.36
CA THR A 93 6.09 -5.92 -19.91
C THR A 93 5.12 -5.97 -21.09
N GLY A 94 4.38 -4.89 -21.35
CA GLY A 94 3.38 -4.80 -22.41
C GLY A 94 2.01 -5.41 -22.06
N THR A 95 1.88 -6.16 -20.96
CA THR A 95 0.63 -6.90 -20.63
C THR A 95 0.34 -6.87 -19.13
N ALA A 96 -0.94 -6.93 -18.74
CA ALA A 96 -1.35 -7.26 -17.38
C ALA A 96 -1.56 -8.77 -17.22
N SER A 97 -1.23 -9.34 -16.06
CA SER A 97 -1.59 -10.71 -15.72
C SER A 97 -2.95 -10.76 -15.05
N ILE A 98 -3.61 -11.93 -15.13
CA ILE A 98 -4.89 -12.14 -14.41
C ILE A 98 -4.71 -11.96 -12.90
N VAL A 99 -3.55 -12.32 -12.37
CA VAL A 99 -3.22 -12.16 -10.95
C VAL A 99 -3.18 -10.69 -10.54
N GLU A 100 -2.68 -9.78 -11.41
CA GLU A 100 -2.72 -8.33 -11.17
C GLU A 100 -4.13 -7.78 -11.29
N VAL A 101 -4.89 -8.24 -12.29
CA VAL A 101 -6.27 -7.80 -12.53
C VAL A 101 -7.18 -8.15 -11.36
N VAL A 102 -6.98 -9.30 -10.72
CA VAL A 102 -7.74 -9.72 -9.53
C VAL A 102 -7.15 -9.15 -8.24
N GLY A 103 -5.83 -9.19 -8.10
CA GLY A 103 -5.13 -8.76 -6.89
C GLY A 103 -5.28 -7.26 -6.61
N TYR A 104 -5.30 -6.42 -7.65
CA TYR A 104 -5.45 -4.98 -7.46
C TYR A 104 -6.76 -4.57 -6.79
N PRO A 105 -7.94 -4.90 -7.33
CA PRO A 105 -9.19 -4.49 -6.68
C PRO A 105 -9.32 -5.09 -5.28
N LEU A 106 -8.82 -6.30 -5.06
CA LEU A 106 -8.84 -6.94 -3.75
C LEU A 106 -7.97 -6.19 -2.74
N ALA A 107 -6.73 -5.84 -3.11
CA ALA A 107 -5.85 -5.05 -2.26
C ALA A 107 -6.38 -3.62 -2.02
N ALA A 108 -6.86 -2.96 -3.07
CA ALA A 108 -7.37 -1.60 -2.98
C ALA A 108 -8.64 -1.52 -2.13
N ALA A 109 -9.59 -2.44 -2.33
CA ALA A 109 -10.81 -2.51 -1.53
C ALA A 109 -10.51 -2.85 -0.07
N GLY A 110 -9.62 -3.82 0.17
CA GLY A 110 -9.17 -4.16 1.53
C GLY A 110 -8.48 -3.00 2.23
N ALA A 111 -7.58 -2.29 1.53
CA ALA A 111 -6.92 -1.09 2.06
C ALA A 111 -7.91 0.03 2.39
N ALA A 112 -8.88 0.28 1.50
CA ALA A 112 -9.91 1.31 1.71
C ALA A 112 -10.82 0.96 2.91
N ALA A 113 -11.24 -0.31 3.02
CA ALA A 113 -12.05 -0.77 4.14
C ALA A 113 -11.29 -0.69 5.47
N GLN A 114 -10.04 -1.15 5.51
CA GLN A 114 -9.18 -1.03 6.70
C GLN A 114 -8.90 0.43 7.06
N ALA A 115 -8.68 1.30 6.07
CA ALA A 115 -8.53 2.73 6.33
C ALA A 115 -9.80 3.31 6.97
N GLY A 116 -10.99 2.94 6.46
CA GLY A 116 -12.26 3.36 7.04
C GLY A 116 -12.45 2.88 8.48
N ILE A 117 -12.10 1.63 8.77
CA ILE A 117 -12.16 1.05 10.12
C ILE A 117 -11.22 1.79 11.06
N ASN A 118 -9.93 1.92 10.67
CA ASN A 118 -8.95 2.64 11.50
C ASN A 118 -9.37 4.11 11.76
N PHE A 119 -9.95 4.76 10.75
CA PHE A 119 -10.44 6.13 10.90
C PHE A 119 -11.61 6.21 11.88
N ALA A 120 -12.55 5.27 11.79
CA ALA A 120 -13.68 5.17 12.72
C ALA A 120 -13.20 4.84 14.15
N ASP A 121 -12.27 3.90 14.30
CA ASP A 121 -11.71 3.52 15.60
C ASP A 121 -11.00 4.73 16.24
N GLY A 122 -10.15 5.41 15.50
CA GLY A 122 -9.42 6.56 16.06
C GLY A 122 -10.32 7.72 16.47
N LEU A 123 -11.26 8.13 15.63
CA LEU A 123 -12.07 9.31 15.88
C LEU A 123 -13.35 9.03 16.67
N THR A 124 -14.02 7.92 16.36
CA THR A 124 -15.33 7.65 16.95
C THR A 124 -15.22 6.90 18.27
N LEU A 125 -14.45 5.80 18.31
CA LEU A 125 -14.36 5.00 19.53
C LEU A 125 -13.65 5.76 20.65
N GLY A 126 -12.57 6.51 20.31
CA GLY A 126 -11.87 7.35 21.27
C GLY A 126 -12.77 8.43 21.87
N ALA A 127 -13.57 9.11 21.03
CA ALA A 127 -14.52 10.12 21.52
C ALA A 127 -15.63 9.50 22.39
N VAL A 128 -16.17 8.35 21.99
CA VAL A 128 -17.20 7.63 22.76
C VAL A 128 -16.65 7.13 24.08
N ALA A 129 -15.41 6.60 24.11
CA ALA A 129 -14.77 6.15 25.35
C ALA A 129 -14.59 7.28 26.38
N GLN A 130 -14.33 8.50 25.91
CA GLN A 130 -14.22 9.67 26.81
C GLN A 130 -15.56 10.12 27.37
N VAL A 131 -16.65 10.04 26.59
CA VAL A 131 -17.95 10.60 26.98
C VAL A 131 -18.86 9.55 27.63
N VAL A 132 -18.86 8.33 27.10
CA VAL A 132 -19.77 7.26 27.53
C VAL A 132 -19.01 5.92 27.68
N PRO A 133 -18.04 5.82 28.60
CA PRO A 133 -17.20 4.63 28.75
C PRO A 133 -17.98 3.35 29.03
N LYS A 134 -19.18 3.46 29.56
CA LYS A 134 -20.06 2.31 29.93
C LYS A 134 -20.60 1.53 28.72
N VAL A 135 -20.47 2.03 27.49
CA VAL A 135 -20.89 1.31 26.28
C VAL A 135 -19.87 0.27 25.84
N PHE A 136 -18.71 0.24 26.48
CA PHE A 136 -17.68 -0.75 26.22
C PHE A 136 -17.72 -1.84 27.30
N ASP A 137 -17.38 -3.06 26.92
CA ASP A 137 -17.14 -4.14 27.87
C ASP A 137 -15.73 -4.02 28.50
N LEU A 138 -15.38 -4.99 29.35
CA LEU A 138 -14.06 -5.02 30.01
C LEU A 138 -12.90 -5.19 29.02
N ASN A 139 -13.17 -5.64 27.79
CA ASN A 139 -12.18 -5.81 26.74
C ASN A 139 -12.14 -4.60 25.77
N GLY A 140 -12.86 -3.53 26.06
CA GLY A 140 -12.94 -2.36 25.16
C GLY A 140 -13.81 -2.57 23.91
N GLU A 141 -14.58 -3.67 23.85
CA GLU A 141 -15.50 -3.91 22.74
C GLU A 141 -16.81 -3.17 22.95
N LEU A 142 -17.38 -2.63 21.85
CA LEU A 142 -18.69 -2.00 21.86
C LEU A 142 -19.79 -3.02 22.12
N HIS A 143 -20.54 -2.85 23.20
CA HIS A 143 -21.71 -3.68 23.46
C HIS A 143 -22.70 -3.62 22.28
N GLY A 144 -23.07 -4.78 21.77
CA GLY A 144 -24.07 -4.91 20.69
C GLY A 144 -23.57 -4.64 19.28
N ALA A 145 -22.26 -4.56 19.06
CA ALA A 145 -21.67 -4.40 17.73
C ALA A 145 -20.80 -5.61 17.29
N PRO A 146 -21.33 -6.85 17.33
CA PRO A 146 -20.54 -8.06 17.03
C PRO A 146 -20.06 -8.15 15.57
N GLN A 147 -20.58 -7.29 14.68
CA GLN A 147 -20.25 -7.31 13.24
C GLN A 147 -18.91 -6.60 12.91
N LEU A 148 -18.38 -5.79 13.81
CA LEU A 148 -17.14 -5.02 13.56
C LEU A 148 -15.93 -5.94 13.39
N ALA A 149 -15.78 -6.94 14.26
CA ALA A 149 -14.64 -7.87 14.17
C ALA A 149 -14.63 -8.68 12.85
N PRO A 150 -15.76 -9.29 12.38
CA PRO A 150 -15.79 -9.94 11.08
C PRO A 150 -15.52 -8.99 9.91
N ALA A 151 -16.01 -7.76 9.96
CA ALA A 151 -15.75 -6.78 8.91
C ALA A 151 -14.26 -6.41 8.83
N SER A 152 -13.62 -6.19 9.97
CA SER A 152 -12.19 -5.93 10.04
C SER A 152 -11.38 -7.12 9.54
N ALA A 153 -11.73 -8.33 9.95
CA ALA A 153 -11.08 -9.55 9.49
C ALA A 153 -11.20 -9.73 7.97
N LEU A 154 -12.39 -9.49 7.40
CA LEU A 154 -12.59 -9.57 5.95
C LEU A 154 -11.77 -8.53 5.20
N ALA A 155 -11.75 -7.29 5.67
CA ALA A 155 -10.98 -6.21 5.07
C ALA A 155 -9.47 -6.49 5.11
N ALA A 156 -8.95 -6.95 6.26
CA ALA A 156 -7.54 -7.32 6.43
C ALA A 156 -7.16 -8.52 5.53
N THR A 157 -8.04 -9.52 5.43
CA THR A 157 -7.82 -10.68 4.55
C THR A 157 -7.80 -10.26 3.08
N ALA A 158 -8.75 -9.43 2.63
CA ALA A 158 -8.78 -8.94 1.27
C ALA A 158 -7.51 -8.15 0.94
N PHE A 159 -7.07 -7.27 1.84
CA PHE A 159 -5.83 -6.52 1.69
C PHE A 159 -4.62 -7.45 1.59
N ALA A 160 -4.47 -8.40 2.51
CA ALA A 160 -3.37 -9.36 2.55
C ALA A 160 -3.30 -10.21 1.27
N LEU A 161 -4.41 -10.83 0.88
CA LEU A 161 -4.46 -11.66 -0.34
C LEU A 161 -4.17 -10.85 -1.60
N GLY A 162 -4.69 -9.62 -1.67
CA GLY A 162 -4.39 -8.71 -2.77
C GLY A 162 -2.90 -8.34 -2.84
N LEU A 163 -2.27 -8.03 -1.71
CA LEU A 163 -0.83 -7.75 -1.64
C LEU A 163 0.02 -8.98 -2.02
N VAL A 164 -0.37 -10.17 -1.56
CA VAL A 164 0.30 -11.43 -1.93
C VAL A 164 0.20 -11.66 -3.44
N ALA A 165 -0.98 -11.48 -4.03
CA ALA A 165 -1.19 -11.64 -5.45
C ALA A 165 -0.33 -10.66 -6.27
N LEU A 166 -0.37 -9.36 -5.94
CA LEU A 166 0.40 -8.33 -6.63
C LEU A 166 1.90 -8.52 -6.49
N SER A 167 2.37 -8.86 -5.29
CA SER A 167 3.79 -9.11 -5.04
C SER A 167 4.27 -10.35 -5.79
N SER A 168 3.49 -11.43 -5.81
CA SER A 168 3.79 -12.64 -6.58
C SER A 168 3.89 -12.34 -8.07
N ALA A 169 2.93 -11.61 -8.64
CA ALA A 169 2.98 -11.18 -10.04
C ALA A 169 4.23 -10.35 -10.33
N GLY A 170 4.59 -9.41 -9.46
CA GLY A 170 5.81 -8.61 -9.58
C GLY A 170 7.09 -9.44 -9.52
N LEU A 171 7.15 -10.45 -8.66
CA LEU A 171 8.28 -11.38 -8.55
C LEU A 171 8.46 -12.20 -9.83
N PHE A 172 7.37 -12.74 -10.39
CA PHE A 172 7.42 -13.51 -11.64
C PHE A 172 7.82 -12.65 -12.84
N ARG A 173 7.38 -11.39 -12.88
CA ARG A 173 7.73 -10.47 -13.96
C ARG A 173 9.17 -9.95 -13.89
N GLY A 174 9.75 -9.90 -12.70
CA GLY A 174 11.14 -9.50 -12.49
C GLY A 174 11.46 -8.02 -12.78
N VAL A 175 10.44 -7.16 -12.94
CA VAL A 175 10.62 -5.73 -13.26
C VAL A 175 10.70 -4.84 -12.00
N LEU A 176 10.28 -5.36 -10.86
CA LEU A 176 10.35 -4.70 -9.57
C LEU A 176 11.39 -5.37 -8.68
N PRO A 177 11.98 -4.64 -7.72
CA PRO A 177 12.99 -5.20 -6.81
C PRO A 177 12.36 -6.30 -5.93
N ARG A 178 13.00 -7.47 -5.90
CA ARG A 178 12.48 -8.68 -5.24
C ARG A 178 12.35 -8.53 -3.73
N GLY A 179 13.33 -7.88 -3.08
CA GLY A 179 13.33 -7.72 -1.63
C GLY A 179 12.09 -7.03 -1.08
N PRO A 180 11.74 -5.82 -1.55
CA PRO A 180 10.50 -5.15 -1.15
C PRO A 180 9.24 -5.97 -1.47
N LEU A 181 9.16 -6.65 -2.62
CA LEU A 181 8.00 -7.49 -2.94
C LEU A 181 7.82 -8.65 -1.97
N LEU A 182 8.91 -9.34 -1.60
CA LEU A 182 8.88 -10.40 -0.58
C LEU A 182 8.47 -9.84 0.78
N ALA A 183 8.99 -8.68 1.16
CA ALA A 183 8.63 -8.04 2.42
C ALA A 183 7.15 -7.62 2.46
N ILE A 184 6.58 -7.09 1.35
CA ILE A 184 5.14 -6.78 1.23
C ILE A 184 4.31 -8.07 1.31
N MET A 185 4.73 -9.14 0.66
CA MET A 185 4.02 -10.42 0.68
C MET A 185 3.97 -11.02 2.08
N ILE A 186 5.12 -11.12 2.75
CA ILE A 186 5.23 -11.64 4.12
C ILE A 186 4.50 -10.72 5.09
N GLY A 187 4.73 -9.41 4.99
CA GLY A 187 4.08 -8.42 5.82
C GLY A 187 2.56 -8.42 5.66
N GLY A 188 2.06 -8.62 4.44
CA GLY A 188 0.63 -8.77 4.17
C GLY A 188 0.02 -9.97 4.90
N LEU A 189 0.67 -11.12 4.86
CA LEU A 189 0.24 -12.30 5.61
C LEU A 189 0.29 -12.07 7.12
N MET A 190 1.39 -11.49 7.63
CA MET A 190 1.54 -11.15 9.05
C MET A 190 0.49 -10.13 9.52
N TYR A 191 0.10 -9.19 8.66
CA TYR A 191 -0.91 -8.20 8.97
C TYR A 191 -2.33 -8.78 8.92
N GLY A 192 -2.65 -9.61 7.93
CA GLY A 192 -4.02 -10.07 7.66
C GLY A 192 -4.44 -11.32 8.45
N VAL A 193 -3.52 -12.25 8.72
CA VAL A 193 -3.86 -13.52 9.38
C VAL A 193 -4.23 -13.36 10.86
N PRO A 194 -3.47 -12.59 11.68
CA PRO A 194 -3.78 -12.46 13.12
C PRO A 194 -5.06 -11.67 13.43
N VAL A 195 -5.55 -10.87 12.50
CA VAL A 195 -6.80 -10.10 12.67
C VAL A 195 -8.05 -11.03 12.66
N GLN A 196 -7.88 -12.31 12.31
CA GLN A 196 -8.98 -13.27 12.38
C GLN A 196 -9.41 -13.53 13.82
N PRO A 197 -10.73 -13.59 14.12
CA PRO A 197 -11.24 -13.72 15.50
C PRO A 197 -10.74 -14.95 16.26
N ALA A 198 -10.33 -15.99 15.56
CA ALA A 198 -9.82 -17.24 16.15
C ALA A 198 -8.29 -17.41 16.02
N SER A 199 -7.56 -16.35 15.68
CA SER A 199 -6.10 -16.45 15.48
C SER A 199 -5.40 -16.68 16.82
N PRO A 200 -4.55 -17.70 16.92
CA PRO A 200 -3.70 -17.90 18.11
C PRO A 200 -2.46 -17.01 18.10
N LEU A 201 -2.26 -16.23 17.02
CA LEU A 201 -1.06 -15.43 16.86
C LEU A 201 -1.11 -14.16 17.71
N PRO A 202 -0.03 -13.79 18.36
CA PRO A 202 0.03 -12.59 19.18
C PRO A 202 -0.01 -11.33 18.30
N TRP A 203 -0.56 -10.25 18.84
CA TRP A 203 -0.79 -9.02 18.10
C TRP A 203 0.49 -8.36 17.54
N TRP A 204 1.62 -8.53 18.19
CA TRP A 204 2.89 -8.03 17.65
C TRP A 204 3.22 -8.55 16.24
N VAL A 205 2.61 -9.67 15.82
CA VAL A 205 2.74 -10.18 14.43
C VAL A 205 2.09 -9.22 13.44
N VAL A 206 0.92 -8.64 13.79
CA VAL A 206 0.25 -7.61 12.99
C VAL A 206 1.14 -6.36 12.87
N GLU A 207 1.71 -5.94 13.99
CA GLU A 207 2.60 -4.77 14.05
C GLU A 207 3.84 -4.97 13.15
N MET A 208 4.50 -6.12 13.27
CA MET A 208 5.63 -6.45 12.39
C MET A 208 5.22 -6.51 10.92
N GLY A 209 4.01 -7.00 10.64
CA GLY A 209 3.43 -6.98 9.29
C GLY A 209 3.28 -5.56 8.76
N GLY A 210 2.70 -4.66 9.55
CA GLY A 210 2.54 -3.25 9.22
C GLY A 210 3.87 -2.54 8.96
N VAL A 211 4.87 -2.79 9.81
CA VAL A 211 6.24 -2.27 9.63
C VAL A 211 6.87 -2.79 8.33
N ALA A 212 6.74 -4.09 8.05
CA ALA A 212 7.30 -4.70 6.85
C ALA A 212 6.66 -4.13 5.57
N ILE A 213 5.32 -4.02 5.54
CA ILE A 213 4.59 -3.38 4.44
C ILE A 213 5.05 -1.92 4.29
N GLY A 214 5.12 -1.18 5.40
CA GLY A 214 5.50 0.22 5.43
C GLY A 214 6.89 0.46 4.85
N ALA A 215 7.90 -0.20 5.39
CA ALA A 215 9.29 -0.06 4.93
C ALA A 215 9.46 -0.47 3.46
N ALA A 216 8.87 -1.60 3.07
CA ALA A 216 8.94 -2.07 1.70
C ALA A 216 8.23 -1.14 0.71
N SER A 217 7.10 -0.55 1.11
CA SER A 217 6.38 0.44 0.30
C SER A 217 7.18 1.71 0.09
N VAL A 218 7.94 2.17 1.10
CA VAL A 218 8.87 3.31 0.97
C VAL A 218 9.94 2.99 -0.07
N ILE A 219 10.59 1.83 0.02
CA ILE A 219 11.65 1.43 -0.89
C ILE A 219 11.10 1.29 -2.32
N LEU A 220 9.98 0.60 -2.49
CA LEU A 220 9.34 0.36 -3.78
C LEU A 220 8.84 1.67 -4.39
N GLY A 221 8.21 2.52 -3.59
CA GLY A 221 7.72 3.82 -4.02
C GLY A 221 8.84 4.73 -4.51
N ARG A 222 9.95 4.80 -3.76
CA ARG A 222 11.16 5.52 -4.19
C ARG A 222 11.71 4.97 -5.51
N TRP A 223 11.76 3.65 -5.65
CA TRP A 223 12.26 2.99 -6.86
C TRP A 223 11.39 3.32 -8.08
N ILE A 224 10.06 3.28 -7.96
CA ILE A 224 9.10 3.65 -9.01
C ILE A 224 9.23 5.14 -9.36
N TRP A 225 9.32 6.02 -8.34
CA TRP A 225 9.50 7.45 -8.53
C TRP A 225 10.78 7.79 -9.31
N GLN A 226 11.87 7.10 -9.04
CA GLN A 226 13.15 7.26 -9.73
C GLN A 226 13.14 6.65 -11.15
N GLY A 227 12.06 5.99 -11.56
CA GLY A 227 11.90 5.39 -12.88
C GLY A 227 12.54 4.00 -13.04
N GLY A 228 12.98 3.39 -11.93
CA GLY A 228 13.68 2.10 -11.94
C GLY A 228 14.99 2.11 -12.74
N PRO A 229 15.69 0.97 -12.88
CA PRO A 229 16.79 0.88 -13.82
C PRO A 229 16.22 1.12 -15.22
N ARG A 230 16.80 2.10 -15.93
CA ARG A 230 16.46 2.29 -17.34
C ARG A 230 16.68 0.94 -18.00
N PRO A 231 15.68 0.35 -18.67
CA PRO A 231 15.91 -0.87 -19.43
C PRO A 231 17.11 -0.57 -20.34
N SER A 232 18.21 -1.30 -20.13
CA SER A 232 19.35 -1.24 -20.99
C SER A 232 18.83 -1.56 -22.39
N ARG A 233 18.61 -0.51 -23.17
CA ARG A 233 18.17 -0.47 -24.57
C ARG A 233 17.41 -1.74 -24.97
N LEU A 234 16.08 -1.67 -25.00
CA LEU A 234 15.28 -2.64 -25.73
C LEU A 234 15.99 -2.81 -27.09
N PRO A 235 16.24 -4.05 -27.54
CA PRO A 235 16.74 -4.24 -28.88
C PRO A 235 15.83 -3.49 -29.83
N PRO A 236 16.37 -2.76 -30.83
CA PRO A 236 15.55 -2.01 -31.77
C PRO A 236 14.50 -2.97 -32.32
N LEU A 237 13.25 -2.55 -32.30
CA LEU A 237 12.14 -3.29 -32.91
C LEU A 237 12.60 -3.72 -34.32
N PRO A 238 12.36 -4.97 -34.73
CA PRO A 238 12.68 -5.40 -36.09
C PRO A 238 12.08 -4.37 -37.03
N ARG A 239 12.93 -3.71 -37.83
CA ARG A 239 12.44 -2.81 -38.89
C ARG A 239 11.49 -3.64 -39.73
N GLU A 240 10.22 -3.23 -39.81
CA GLU A 240 9.29 -3.78 -40.78
C GLU A 240 9.99 -3.77 -42.11
N ARG A 241 10.16 -4.95 -42.71
CA ARG A 241 10.67 -5.03 -44.09
C ARG A 241 9.67 -4.31 -44.96
N PRO A 242 10.09 -3.38 -45.81
CA PRO A 242 9.18 -2.78 -46.77
C PRO A 242 8.55 -3.93 -47.55
N THR A 243 7.24 -3.99 -47.50
CA THR A 243 6.47 -4.88 -48.43
C THR A 243 6.83 -4.42 -49.81
N THR A 244 7.67 -5.19 -50.46
CA THR A 244 7.89 -5.08 -51.92
C THR A 244 6.58 -5.50 -52.56
N ASP A 245 5.82 -4.49 -52.97
CA ASP A 245 4.65 -4.68 -53.84
C ASP A 245 5.12 -5.46 -55.09
N ILE A 246 4.47 -6.62 -55.30
CA ILE A 246 4.55 -7.41 -56.56
C ILE A 246 3.36 -7.02 -57.42
#